data_f7ce2f14bc38cc46530ea5353e8daf1c
#
_entry.id   f7ce2f14bc38cc46530ea5353e8daf1c
#
_cell.length_a   1.000
_cell.length_b   1.000
_cell.length_c   1.000
_cell.angle_alpha   90.00
_cell.angle_beta   90.00
_cell.angle_gamma   90.00
#
_symmetry.space_group_name_H-M   'P 1'
#
loop_
_entity.id
_entity.type
_entity.pdbx_description
1 polymer ?
#
loop_
_entity_poly.entity_id
_entity_poly.type
_entity_poly.pdbx_seq_one_letter_code
_entity_poly.pdbx_strand_id
1 'polypeptide(L)'
;MSSVLVRGGLVIDGMGRAAFPADVLVEGDRIADVIRRGESGRDGLCPVHADSEIDASGCLVTPGFIDAHAHSDAYLLIEPDAPSKLSQGITTEINGQCGGSVAPRYGAARLSSDWASMTYPGGDGTPGPTWRSMAEYRALLDEVRPAINTVQFVGHNTLRSSVIGYDAVRATPETLRAMEDLLARELDDGGWGLTTGLIYQPGKYSNSAEVTALARVAASRGGFYATHMRSEGDAIIEAIDEVLDLVRATYIRAEISHLKTSGKRNWGKIDAVLEKIERAVDAGELLGSDRYPYCAAGTDLDVVFPDWAGEGGVAAEIERLKDPATRARIAAEIDAQDRDWSTVMIGGTWAPATRECSGKRINELVSGWRASAPASPGTIICEILRADACRTGAFFFGMSEENLQKILARPWIVPGSDASLRAPWGPLGQDHPHPRAYGTMPRFFRLLTGRVEGHARICSREEAIKRMTFEPAMRFGIRARGAVCRGAYADLAVWREEEFRENATYMSPHAYASGVEAVLVNGAVAYRAGEFTGNRSGRFLER
;
A
#
# COMPACT_ATOMS: atom_id res chain seq x y z
N MET A 1 -28.61 17.32 -9.82
CA MET A 1 -27.42 16.45 -9.60
C MET A 1 -26.88 16.15 -10.97
N SER A 2 -25.58 16.15 -11.16
CA SER A 2 -24.97 15.77 -12.45
C SER A 2 -25.20 14.29 -12.71
N SER A 3 -25.42 13.93 -13.95
CA SER A 3 -25.60 12.55 -14.40
C SER A 3 -24.56 12.16 -15.45
N VAL A 4 -24.09 10.91 -15.39
CA VAL A 4 -23.14 10.33 -16.35
C VAL A 4 -23.69 9.00 -16.83
N LEU A 5 -23.71 8.79 -18.14
CA LEU A 5 -24.06 7.50 -18.73
C LEU A 5 -22.80 6.83 -19.28
N VAL A 6 -22.39 5.71 -18.71
CA VAL A 6 -21.37 4.82 -19.27
C VAL A 6 -22.03 3.86 -20.22
N ARG A 7 -21.85 4.07 -21.53
CA ARG A 7 -22.61 3.38 -22.58
C ARG A 7 -21.75 2.33 -23.28
N GLY A 8 -22.34 1.17 -23.55
CA GLY A 8 -21.78 0.22 -24.52
C GLY A 8 -20.79 -0.77 -23.97
N GLY A 9 -20.56 -0.78 -22.68
CA GLY A 9 -19.55 -1.61 -22.06
C GLY A 9 -19.94 -3.07 -21.81
N LEU A 10 -18.95 -3.90 -21.57
CA LEU A 10 -19.11 -5.23 -20.99
C LEU A 10 -18.89 -5.13 -19.48
N VAL A 11 -19.97 -5.22 -18.70
CA VAL A 11 -19.92 -5.05 -17.25
C VAL A 11 -19.45 -6.33 -16.56
N ILE A 12 -18.44 -6.21 -15.70
CA ILE A 12 -18.08 -7.20 -14.68
C ILE A 12 -18.41 -6.59 -13.34
N ASP A 13 -19.43 -7.12 -12.67
CA ASP A 13 -20.05 -6.47 -11.52
C ASP A 13 -19.24 -6.50 -10.20
N GLY A 14 -18.08 -7.16 -10.20
CA GLY A 14 -17.24 -7.33 -9.01
C GLY A 14 -17.60 -8.52 -8.12
N MET A 15 -18.78 -9.13 -8.31
CA MET A 15 -19.29 -10.21 -7.44
C MET A 15 -18.93 -11.62 -7.95
N GLY A 16 -18.05 -11.73 -8.96
CA GLY A 16 -17.64 -13.01 -9.55
C GLY A 16 -18.64 -13.62 -10.54
N ARG A 17 -19.71 -12.89 -10.89
CA ARG A 17 -20.69 -13.33 -11.90
C ARG A 17 -20.16 -13.11 -13.30
N ALA A 18 -20.65 -13.88 -14.27
CA ALA A 18 -20.29 -13.75 -15.67
C ALA A 18 -20.52 -12.31 -16.17
N ALA A 19 -19.61 -11.81 -17.00
CA ALA A 19 -19.73 -10.50 -17.62
C ALA A 19 -20.96 -10.41 -18.52
N PHE A 20 -21.59 -9.24 -18.60
CA PHE A 20 -22.79 -8.97 -19.39
C PHE A 20 -22.76 -7.58 -20.03
N PRO A 21 -23.31 -7.41 -21.26
CA PRO A 21 -23.41 -6.11 -21.89
C PRO A 21 -24.46 -5.24 -21.19
N ALA A 22 -24.07 -4.02 -20.80
CA ALA A 22 -24.98 -3.08 -20.16
C ALA A 22 -24.50 -1.62 -20.32
N ASP A 23 -25.44 -0.70 -20.06
CA ASP A 23 -25.16 0.70 -19.81
C ASP A 23 -25.28 0.96 -18.30
N VAL A 24 -24.42 1.82 -17.75
CA VAL A 24 -24.45 2.19 -16.33
C VAL A 24 -24.82 3.66 -16.21
N LEU A 25 -25.96 3.95 -15.61
CA LEU A 25 -26.40 5.30 -15.30
C LEU A 25 -25.94 5.70 -13.90
N VAL A 26 -25.26 6.81 -13.82
CA VAL A 26 -24.79 7.43 -12.57
C VAL A 26 -25.55 8.73 -12.35
N GLU A 27 -26.08 8.94 -11.14
CA GLU A 27 -26.73 10.17 -10.71
C GLU A 27 -26.11 10.63 -9.37
N GLY A 28 -25.53 11.82 -9.37
CA GLY A 28 -24.76 12.29 -8.21
C GLY A 28 -23.58 11.34 -7.92
N ASP A 29 -23.52 10.81 -6.70
CA ASP A 29 -22.45 9.90 -6.29
C ASP A 29 -22.81 8.40 -6.34
N ARG A 30 -23.99 8.05 -6.93
CA ARG A 30 -24.51 6.69 -6.93
C ARG A 30 -24.76 6.13 -8.33
N ILE A 31 -24.66 4.80 -8.42
CA ILE A 31 -25.19 4.06 -9.56
C ILE A 31 -26.72 4.05 -9.46
N ALA A 32 -27.38 4.80 -10.35
CA ALA A 32 -28.83 4.91 -10.40
C ALA A 32 -29.45 3.66 -11.03
N ASP A 33 -28.84 3.16 -12.12
CA ASP A 33 -29.32 1.93 -12.76
C ASP A 33 -28.19 1.22 -13.54
N VAL A 34 -28.37 -0.09 -13.77
CA VAL A 34 -27.55 -0.94 -14.63
C VAL A 34 -28.46 -1.56 -15.69
N ILE A 35 -28.45 -1.01 -16.89
CA ILE A 35 -29.40 -1.29 -17.96
C ILE A 35 -28.82 -2.38 -18.85
N ARG A 36 -29.25 -3.65 -18.65
CA ARG A 36 -28.80 -4.79 -19.45
C ARG A 36 -29.34 -4.70 -20.86
N ARG A 37 -28.49 -4.99 -21.83
CA ARG A 37 -28.85 -5.04 -23.26
C ARG A 37 -29.27 -6.45 -23.64
N GLY A 38 -30.30 -6.57 -24.50
CA GLY A 38 -30.79 -7.86 -25.02
C GLY A 38 -31.71 -8.61 -24.09
N GLU A 39 -32.15 -8.05 -22.95
CA GLU A 39 -33.25 -8.61 -22.19
C GLU A 39 -34.58 -8.14 -22.81
N SER A 40 -35.39 -9.13 -23.28
CA SER A 40 -36.67 -8.91 -23.95
C SER A 40 -37.62 -8.04 -23.09
N GLY A 41 -37.97 -6.86 -23.62
CA GLY A 41 -38.89 -5.91 -23.00
C GLY A 41 -38.32 -4.53 -22.69
N ARG A 42 -36.99 -4.30 -22.86
CA ARG A 42 -36.38 -2.99 -22.69
C ARG A 42 -35.83 -2.37 -23.99
N ASP A 43 -35.83 -3.08 -25.11
CA ASP A 43 -35.38 -2.60 -26.43
C ASP A 43 -36.37 -1.57 -27.05
N GLY A 44 -37.00 -0.75 -26.26
CA GLY A 44 -37.93 0.28 -26.69
C GLY A 44 -38.21 1.35 -25.66
N LEU A 45 -37.47 1.35 -24.55
CA LEU A 45 -37.57 2.41 -23.54
C LEU A 45 -36.90 3.70 -24.01
N CYS A 46 -37.51 4.83 -23.64
CA CYS A 46 -37.00 6.18 -23.90
C CYS A 46 -35.49 6.25 -23.81
N PRO A 47 -34.79 6.98 -24.70
CA PRO A 47 -33.36 7.17 -24.61
C PRO A 47 -33.02 7.73 -23.22
N VAL A 48 -32.14 7.02 -22.49
CA VAL A 48 -31.63 7.51 -21.22
C VAL A 48 -30.82 8.76 -21.52
N HIS A 49 -31.25 9.91 -21.02
CA HIS A 49 -30.53 11.16 -21.11
C HIS A 49 -29.68 11.36 -19.86
N ALA A 50 -28.43 11.72 -20.06
CA ALA A 50 -27.51 12.13 -18.99
C ALA A 50 -26.82 13.43 -19.42
N ASP A 51 -26.30 14.18 -18.44
CA ASP A 51 -25.60 15.44 -18.72
C ASP A 51 -24.28 15.19 -19.48
N SER A 52 -23.68 14.01 -19.30
CA SER A 52 -22.50 13.58 -20.01
C SER A 52 -22.51 12.07 -20.29
N GLU A 53 -21.74 11.66 -21.31
CA GLU A 53 -21.65 10.27 -21.73
C GLU A 53 -20.18 9.83 -21.87
N ILE A 54 -19.91 8.58 -21.46
CA ILE A 54 -18.66 7.89 -21.69
C ILE A 54 -18.95 6.71 -22.62
N ASP A 55 -18.36 6.70 -23.80
CA ASP A 55 -18.40 5.56 -24.70
C ASP A 55 -17.47 4.46 -24.17
N ALA A 56 -18.05 3.36 -23.71
CA ALA A 56 -17.35 2.18 -23.23
C ALA A 56 -17.35 1.02 -24.25
N SER A 57 -17.61 1.31 -25.52
CA SER A 57 -17.61 0.30 -26.59
C SER A 57 -16.25 -0.40 -26.67
N GLY A 58 -16.25 -1.74 -26.57
CA GLY A 58 -15.02 -2.54 -26.55
C GLY A 58 -14.24 -2.47 -25.22
N CYS A 59 -14.80 -1.85 -24.18
CA CYS A 59 -14.21 -1.77 -22.86
C CYS A 59 -14.92 -2.70 -21.86
N LEU A 60 -14.20 -3.08 -20.82
CA LEU A 60 -14.76 -3.57 -19.58
C LEU A 60 -15.19 -2.38 -18.70
N VAL A 61 -16.34 -2.53 -18.05
CA VAL A 61 -16.82 -1.61 -17.00
C VAL A 61 -16.86 -2.39 -15.69
N THR A 62 -16.03 -1.99 -14.75
CA THR A 62 -15.86 -2.68 -13.46
C THR A 62 -16.09 -1.70 -12.32
N PRO A 63 -16.28 -2.18 -11.07
CA PRO A 63 -16.06 -1.31 -9.93
C PRO A 63 -14.63 -0.76 -9.98
N GLY A 64 -14.42 0.43 -9.44
CA GLY A 64 -13.07 0.96 -9.23
C GLY A 64 -12.27 0.04 -8.30
N PHE A 65 -10.99 -0.11 -8.59
CA PHE A 65 -10.13 -1.02 -7.85
C PHE A 65 -9.83 -0.48 -6.45
N ILE A 66 -9.66 -1.41 -5.50
CA ILE A 66 -9.32 -1.12 -4.11
C ILE A 66 -7.90 -1.61 -3.86
N ASP A 67 -7.00 -0.70 -3.53
CA ASP A 67 -5.64 -0.99 -3.09
C ASP A 67 -5.69 -1.33 -1.59
N ALA A 68 -5.61 -2.62 -1.27
CA ALA A 68 -5.79 -3.10 0.10
C ALA A 68 -4.60 -2.78 1.03
N HIS A 69 -3.49 -2.28 0.48
CA HIS A 69 -2.29 -1.98 1.23
C HIS A 69 -1.52 -0.84 0.55
N ALA A 70 -1.67 0.37 1.06
CA ALA A 70 -1.03 1.55 0.53
C ALA A 70 -0.33 2.38 1.62
N HIS A 71 0.56 3.25 1.17
CA HIS A 71 1.34 4.17 2.01
C HIS A 71 1.22 5.61 1.52
N SER A 72 0.08 5.98 0.95
CA SER A 72 -0.13 7.33 0.41
C SER A 72 -0.37 8.38 1.48
N ASP A 73 -0.94 8.01 2.59
CA ASP A 73 -1.05 8.79 3.82
C ASP A 73 -0.95 10.33 3.60
N ALA A 74 0.13 10.97 4.07
CA ALA A 74 0.36 12.40 3.91
C ALA A 74 0.61 12.84 2.44
N TYR A 75 0.94 11.92 1.54
CA TYR A 75 1.13 12.26 0.12
C TYR A 75 -0.15 12.74 -0.56
N LEU A 76 -1.33 12.34 -0.06
CA LEU A 76 -2.63 12.87 -0.53
C LEU A 76 -2.79 14.37 -0.27
N LEU A 77 -2.06 14.93 0.70
CA LEU A 77 -2.01 16.38 0.94
C LEU A 77 -1.06 17.10 -0.03
N ILE A 78 -0.09 16.38 -0.63
CA ILE A 78 0.91 16.92 -1.54
C ILE A 78 0.41 16.85 -3.00
N GLU A 79 -0.14 15.70 -3.39
CA GLU A 79 -0.64 15.45 -4.75
C GLU A 79 -2.05 14.81 -4.69
N PRO A 80 -3.06 15.63 -4.41
CA PRO A 80 -4.43 15.14 -4.21
C PRO A 80 -5.08 14.56 -5.48
N ASP A 81 -4.52 14.80 -6.67
CA ASP A 81 -5.02 14.22 -7.91
C ASP A 81 -4.69 12.73 -8.06
N ALA A 82 -3.83 12.19 -7.21
CA ALA A 82 -3.49 10.77 -7.11
C ALA A 82 -3.17 10.07 -8.46
N PRO A 83 -2.29 10.65 -9.30
CA PRO A 83 -2.17 10.23 -10.70
C PRO A 83 -1.68 8.79 -10.88
N SER A 84 -0.72 8.30 -10.08
CA SER A 84 -0.25 6.91 -10.18
C SER A 84 -1.31 5.89 -9.77
N LYS A 85 -2.33 6.30 -9.02
CA LYS A 85 -3.43 5.44 -8.58
C LYS A 85 -4.56 5.44 -9.60
N LEU A 86 -5.04 6.62 -10.01
CA LEU A 86 -6.10 6.75 -11.03
C LEU A 86 -5.71 6.09 -12.36
N SER A 87 -4.46 6.22 -12.80
CA SER A 87 -3.97 5.58 -14.03
C SER A 87 -4.05 4.05 -14.02
N GLN A 88 -4.17 3.43 -12.85
CA GLN A 88 -4.38 2.00 -12.67
C GLN A 88 -5.85 1.62 -12.45
N GLY A 89 -6.80 2.57 -12.44
CA GLY A 89 -8.20 2.33 -12.11
C GLY A 89 -8.50 2.24 -10.61
N ILE A 90 -7.56 2.63 -9.74
CA ILE A 90 -7.75 2.63 -8.29
C ILE A 90 -8.62 3.82 -7.90
N THR A 91 -9.67 3.56 -7.14
CA THR A 91 -10.60 4.57 -6.61
C THR A 91 -10.59 4.65 -5.09
N THR A 92 -10.02 3.66 -4.43
CA THR A 92 -9.94 3.58 -2.96
C THR A 92 -8.62 2.97 -2.53
N GLU A 93 -7.99 3.58 -1.53
CA GLU A 93 -6.77 3.09 -0.88
C GLU A 93 -6.98 2.82 0.60
N ILE A 94 -6.26 1.82 1.12
CA ILE A 94 -6.20 1.50 2.55
C ILE A 94 -4.82 1.84 3.07
N ASN A 95 -4.71 2.97 3.75
CA ASN A 95 -3.49 3.60 4.24
C ASN A 95 -3.24 3.36 5.74
N GLY A 96 -2.09 3.81 6.26
CA GLY A 96 -1.67 3.61 7.64
C GLY A 96 -1.13 2.21 7.89
N GLN A 97 -0.54 1.59 6.88
CA GLN A 97 -0.05 0.21 6.89
C GLN A 97 1.33 0.06 7.56
N CYS A 98 1.72 -1.19 7.83
CA CYS A 98 3.02 -1.57 8.38
C CYS A 98 3.39 -0.83 9.68
N GLY A 99 2.40 -0.46 10.50
CA GLY A 99 2.61 0.21 11.79
C GLY A 99 2.93 1.70 11.69
N GLY A 100 3.10 2.26 10.50
CA GLY A 100 3.26 3.68 10.25
C GLY A 100 1.93 4.34 9.87
N SER A 101 1.60 5.50 10.44
CA SER A 101 0.38 6.23 10.10
C SER A 101 0.56 7.74 10.27
N VAL A 102 -0.34 8.51 9.67
CA VAL A 102 -0.36 9.98 9.79
C VAL A 102 -0.68 10.49 11.19
N ALA A 103 -1.41 9.71 11.98
CA ALA A 103 -1.83 9.99 13.35
C ALA A 103 -1.81 8.69 14.18
N PRO A 104 -1.67 8.80 15.54
CA PRO A 104 -1.46 10.02 16.36
C PRO A 104 -0.03 10.57 16.29
N ARG A 105 0.14 11.88 16.47
CA ARG A 105 1.45 12.54 16.43
C ARG A 105 1.71 13.33 17.71
N TYR A 106 1.96 12.62 18.79
CA TYR A 106 2.30 13.19 20.10
C TYR A 106 3.73 12.77 20.50
N GLY A 107 4.25 13.34 21.55
CA GLY A 107 5.55 12.98 22.09
C GLY A 107 6.68 13.00 21.06
N ALA A 108 7.32 11.85 20.85
CA ALA A 108 8.41 11.69 19.90
C ALA A 108 7.95 11.28 18.49
N ALA A 109 6.66 11.01 18.26
CA ALA A 109 6.15 10.57 16.96
C ALA A 109 6.40 11.63 15.88
N ARG A 110 6.89 11.18 14.73
CA ARG A 110 7.21 12.03 13.58
C ARG A 110 6.60 11.40 12.33
N LEU A 111 6.33 12.23 11.33
CA LEU A 111 6.11 11.73 9.98
C LEU A 111 7.40 11.06 9.49
N SER A 112 7.27 10.14 8.54
CA SER A 112 8.44 9.62 7.84
C SER A 112 9.29 10.78 7.30
N SER A 113 10.58 10.57 7.19
CA SER A 113 11.52 11.61 6.71
C SER A 113 11.17 12.09 5.30
N ASP A 114 10.58 11.22 4.47
CA ASP A 114 10.10 11.56 3.14
C ASP A 114 8.97 12.59 3.20
N TRP A 115 7.94 12.33 4.01
CA TRP A 115 6.82 13.25 4.16
C TRP A 115 7.24 14.60 4.76
N ALA A 116 8.18 14.58 5.72
CA ALA A 116 8.68 15.79 6.35
C ALA A 116 9.56 16.64 5.41
N SER A 117 10.19 16.04 4.40
CA SER A 117 11.04 16.74 3.43
C SER A 117 10.27 17.28 2.22
N MET A 118 9.08 16.78 1.98
CA MET A 118 8.20 17.26 0.91
C MET A 118 7.47 18.50 1.40
N THR A 119 7.85 19.65 0.87
CA THR A 119 7.11 20.89 1.12
C THR A 119 5.72 20.79 0.50
N TYR A 120 4.72 21.19 1.26
CA TYR A 120 3.33 21.32 0.80
C TYR A 120 3.25 22.22 -0.45
N PRO A 121 2.24 22.05 -1.33
CA PRO A 121 2.14 22.77 -2.60
C PRO A 121 2.20 24.29 -2.42
N GLY A 122 3.32 24.86 -2.60
CA GLY A 122 3.62 26.28 -2.46
C GLY A 122 5.03 26.57 -2.86
N GLY A 123 5.94 25.61 -2.68
CA GLY A 123 7.34 25.71 -3.10
C GLY A 123 8.12 26.91 -2.52
N ASP A 124 7.47 27.70 -1.67
CA ASP A 124 7.96 28.97 -1.12
C ASP A 124 8.63 28.81 0.28
N GLY A 125 8.80 27.58 0.73
CA GLY A 125 9.37 27.28 2.05
C GLY A 125 8.38 27.47 3.21
N THR A 126 7.09 27.72 2.94
CA THR A 126 6.05 27.76 3.97
C THR A 126 5.89 26.39 4.61
N PRO A 127 5.89 26.26 5.95
CA PRO A 127 5.63 24.98 6.60
C PRO A 127 4.28 24.42 6.15
N GLY A 128 4.27 23.15 5.75
CA GLY A 128 3.03 22.45 5.41
C GLY A 128 2.05 22.39 6.58
N PRO A 129 0.79 21.96 6.34
CA PRO A 129 -0.21 21.86 7.38
C PRO A 129 0.27 20.93 8.49
N THR A 130 -0.10 21.25 9.71
CA THR A 130 0.22 20.44 10.88
C THR A 130 -1.05 19.84 11.45
N TRP A 131 -0.97 18.59 11.90
CA TRP A 131 -2.05 17.88 12.58
C TRP A 131 -1.46 16.94 13.62
N ARG A 132 -2.24 16.48 14.57
CA ARG A 132 -1.83 15.56 15.63
C ARG A 132 -2.72 14.33 15.74
N SER A 133 -4.03 14.49 15.51
CA SER A 133 -5.02 13.43 15.62
C SER A 133 -5.58 13.02 14.26
N MET A 134 -6.29 11.90 14.23
CA MET A 134 -7.02 11.42 13.05
C MET A 134 -8.10 12.43 12.63
N ALA A 135 -8.80 13.03 13.58
CA ALA A 135 -9.81 14.05 13.29
C ALA A 135 -9.22 15.28 12.60
N GLU A 136 -8.06 15.76 13.06
CA GLU A 136 -7.37 16.91 12.45
C GLU A 136 -6.87 16.56 11.03
N TYR A 137 -6.30 15.37 10.83
CA TYR A 137 -5.88 14.91 9.50
C TYR A 137 -7.07 14.79 8.54
N ARG A 138 -8.17 14.22 9.00
CA ARG A 138 -9.41 14.12 8.23
C ARG A 138 -9.90 15.50 7.81
N ALA A 139 -9.91 16.49 8.70
CA ALA A 139 -10.33 17.86 8.36
C ALA A 139 -9.46 18.46 7.24
N LEU A 140 -8.14 18.20 7.25
CA LEU A 140 -7.25 18.60 6.15
C LEU A 140 -7.59 17.90 4.84
N LEU A 141 -7.89 16.60 4.87
CA LEU A 141 -8.31 15.87 3.67
C LEU A 141 -9.64 16.37 3.10
N ASP A 142 -10.59 16.72 3.98
CA ASP A 142 -11.89 17.29 3.58
C ASP A 142 -11.71 18.67 2.91
N GLU A 143 -10.70 19.44 3.32
CA GLU A 143 -10.33 20.72 2.70
C GLU A 143 -9.65 20.51 1.34
N VAL A 144 -8.65 19.63 1.28
CA VAL A 144 -7.85 19.36 0.08
C VAL A 144 -8.66 18.61 -0.97
N ARG A 145 -9.59 17.75 -0.55
CA ARG A 145 -10.41 16.88 -1.42
C ARG A 145 -9.55 16.02 -2.34
N PRO A 146 -9.12 14.85 -1.92
CA PRO A 146 -8.35 13.96 -2.79
C PRO A 146 -9.21 13.41 -3.94
N ALA A 147 -8.61 13.04 -5.06
CA ALA A 147 -9.30 12.46 -6.19
C ALA A 147 -9.80 11.02 -5.93
N ILE A 148 -9.21 10.32 -4.96
CA ILE A 148 -9.55 8.95 -4.58
C ILE A 148 -10.03 8.87 -3.12
N ASN A 149 -10.80 7.82 -2.81
CA ASN A 149 -11.21 7.54 -1.44
C ASN A 149 -10.04 6.98 -0.62
N THR A 150 -9.99 7.29 0.67
CA THR A 150 -9.00 6.73 1.58
C THR A 150 -9.65 6.15 2.84
N VAL A 151 -9.19 4.98 3.23
CA VAL A 151 -9.35 4.38 4.56
C VAL A 151 -8.04 4.58 5.30
N GLN A 152 -8.09 4.98 6.57
CA GLN A 152 -6.90 5.27 7.35
C GLN A 152 -6.83 4.43 8.62
N PHE A 153 -5.77 3.64 8.76
CA PHE A 153 -5.46 2.89 9.97
C PHE A 153 -4.64 3.71 10.97
N VAL A 154 -4.63 3.26 12.23
CA VAL A 154 -3.73 3.74 13.28
C VAL A 154 -2.55 2.79 13.37
N GLY A 155 -1.35 3.30 13.10
CA GLY A 155 -0.12 2.53 13.14
C GLY A 155 0.42 2.36 14.55
N HIS A 156 0.76 1.13 14.93
CA HIS A 156 1.35 0.79 16.22
C HIS A 156 2.69 1.52 16.47
N ASN A 157 3.55 1.62 15.44
CA ASN A 157 4.83 2.32 15.58
C ASN A 157 4.62 3.80 15.86
N THR A 158 3.66 4.43 15.17
CA THR A 158 3.26 5.83 15.39
C THR A 158 2.64 6.02 16.77
N LEU A 159 1.76 5.10 17.18
CA LEU A 159 1.16 5.09 18.51
C LEU A 159 2.22 4.94 19.60
N ARG A 160 3.12 3.95 19.45
CA ARG A 160 4.17 3.65 20.41
C ARG A 160 5.16 4.80 20.53
N SER A 161 5.59 5.41 19.42
CA SER A 161 6.48 6.57 19.44
C SER A 161 5.83 7.81 20.05
N SER A 162 4.49 7.92 19.98
CA SER A 162 3.73 8.99 20.64
C SER A 162 3.76 8.90 22.16
N VAL A 163 3.87 7.70 22.73
CA VAL A 163 3.76 7.47 24.19
C VAL A 163 5.10 7.11 24.81
N ILE A 164 5.91 6.26 24.16
CA ILE A 164 7.16 5.71 24.71
C ILE A 164 8.38 6.37 24.05
N GLY A 165 8.29 6.68 22.73
CA GLY A 165 9.43 7.11 21.94
C GLY A 165 10.05 5.95 21.15
N TYR A 166 11.33 6.10 20.76
CA TYR A 166 12.06 5.14 19.93
C TYR A 166 13.06 4.27 20.72
N ASP A 167 13.04 4.35 22.04
CA ASP A 167 13.94 3.57 22.88
C ASP A 167 13.62 2.08 22.84
N ALA A 168 14.64 1.24 22.97
CA ALA A 168 14.55 -0.22 22.97
C ALA A 168 14.03 -0.77 24.32
N VAL A 169 12.87 -0.28 24.78
CA VAL A 169 12.26 -0.63 26.07
C VAL A 169 10.92 -1.34 25.87
N ARG A 170 10.50 -2.15 26.84
CA ARG A 170 9.15 -2.72 26.89
C ARG A 170 8.15 -1.71 27.45
N ALA A 171 6.90 -1.82 27.00
CA ALA A 171 5.83 -1.03 27.61
C ALA A 171 5.64 -1.42 29.08
N THR A 172 5.50 -0.43 29.96
CA THR A 172 5.03 -0.62 31.32
C THR A 172 3.49 -0.68 31.36
N PRO A 173 2.87 -1.14 32.44
CA PRO A 173 1.41 -1.09 32.56
C PRO A 173 0.82 0.30 32.35
N GLU A 174 1.52 1.36 32.74
CA GLU A 174 1.10 2.76 32.60
C GLU A 174 1.18 3.22 31.15
N THR A 175 2.30 2.94 30.47
CA THR A 175 2.47 3.31 29.04
C THR A 175 1.59 2.47 28.13
N LEU A 176 1.31 1.21 28.47
CA LEU A 176 0.36 0.38 27.75
C LEU A 176 -1.05 0.97 27.84
N ARG A 177 -1.52 1.33 29.05
CA ARG A 177 -2.83 2.00 29.21
C ARG A 177 -2.90 3.31 28.44
N ALA A 178 -1.83 4.11 28.47
CA ALA A 178 -1.79 5.35 27.69
C ALA A 178 -1.89 5.10 26.17
N MET A 179 -1.28 4.03 25.65
CA MET A 179 -1.44 3.62 24.26
C MET A 179 -2.86 3.12 23.97
N GLU A 180 -3.47 2.34 24.87
CA GLU A 180 -4.85 1.85 24.73
C GLU A 180 -5.83 3.03 24.67
N ASP A 181 -5.69 4.01 25.55
CA ASP A 181 -6.54 5.20 25.60
C ASP A 181 -6.35 6.08 24.35
N LEU A 182 -5.11 6.24 23.89
CA LEU A 182 -4.80 7.01 22.69
C LEU A 182 -5.35 6.32 21.43
N LEU A 183 -5.14 5.01 21.30
CA LEU A 183 -5.70 4.22 20.20
C LEU A 183 -7.23 4.33 20.17
N ALA A 184 -7.85 4.23 21.34
CA ALA A 184 -9.30 4.34 21.47
C ALA A 184 -9.84 5.65 20.88
N ARG A 185 -9.20 6.77 21.21
CA ARG A 185 -9.57 8.10 20.68
C ARG A 185 -9.39 8.19 19.17
N GLU A 186 -8.24 7.76 18.65
CA GLU A 186 -7.97 7.82 17.21
C GLU A 186 -8.94 6.95 16.40
N LEU A 187 -9.40 5.82 16.98
CA LEU A 187 -10.42 4.96 16.37
C LEU A 187 -11.81 5.61 16.40
N ASP A 188 -12.15 6.32 17.49
CA ASP A 188 -13.40 7.07 17.63
C ASP A 188 -13.41 8.30 16.69
N ASP A 189 -12.23 8.87 16.37
CA ASP A 189 -12.01 9.97 15.41
C ASP A 189 -12.00 9.52 13.93
N GLY A 190 -12.25 8.24 13.64
CA GLY A 190 -12.40 7.71 12.29
C GLY A 190 -11.32 6.72 11.86
N GLY A 191 -10.34 6.42 12.72
CA GLY A 191 -9.37 5.36 12.45
C GLY A 191 -10.04 4.01 12.21
N TRP A 192 -9.56 3.27 11.19
CA TRP A 192 -10.22 2.03 10.76
C TRP A 192 -9.90 0.82 11.63
N GLY A 193 -8.74 0.82 12.23
CA GLY A 193 -8.22 -0.27 13.04
C GLY A 193 -6.76 -0.03 13.43
N LEU A 194 -6.09 -1.08 13.83
CA LEU A 194 -4.68 -1.09 14.23
C LEU A 194 -3.83 -1.78 13.16
N THR A 195 -2.71 -1.18 12.78
CA THR A 195 -1.68 -1.89 12.00
C THR A 195 -0.38 -2.04 12.79
N THR A 196 0.39 -3.07 12.50
CA THR A 196 1.72 -3.26 13.06
C THR A 196 2.77 -3.46 11.98
N GLY A 197 4.01 -3.05 12.27
CA GLY A 197 5.20 -3.36 11.49
C GLY A 197 6.29 -3.80 12.45
N LEU A 198 6.28 -5.10 12.79
CA LEU A 198 7.03 -5.64 13.91
C LEU A 198 8.52 -5.89 13.62
N ILE A 199 8.97 -5.57 12.40
CA ILE A 199 10.40 -5.48 12.05
C ILE A 199 10.94 -4.07 12.21
N TYR A 200 10.06 -3.04 12.19
CA TYR A 200 10.44 -1.64 12.25
C TYR A 200 10.44 -1.09 13.68
N GLN A 201 11.25 -0.09 13.92
CA GLN A 201 11.29 0.63 15.18
C GLN A 201 10.12 1.64 15.25
N PRO A 202 9.57 1.86 16.45
CA PRO A 202 9.83 1.19 17.71
C PRO A 202 9.00 -0.10 17.92
N GLY A 203 8.17 -0.52 16.95
CA GLY A 203 7.28 -1.68 17.04
C GLY A 203 8.01 -2.99 17.32
N LYS A 204 9.22 -3.18 16.78
CA LYS A 204 10.03 -4.38 17.01
C LYS A 204 10.36 -4.64 18.49
N TYR A 205 10.34 -3.62 19.33
CA TYR A 205 10.60 -3.74 20.76
C TYR A 205 9.38 -4.20 21.57
N SER A 206 8.19 -4.27 20.94
CA SER A 206 6.99 -4.80 21.58
C SER A 206 7.01 -6.32 21.72
N ASN A 207 6.19 -6.84 22.60
CA ASN A 207 5.89 -8.28 22.70
C ASN A 207 4.44 -8.55 22.25
N SER A 208 4.10 -9.83 22.09
CA SER A 208 2.77 -10.26 21.68
C SER A 208 1.67 -9.82 22.64
N ALA A 209 1.96 -9.69 23.94
CA ALA A 209 0.99 -9.24 24.95
C ALA A 209 0.59 -7.78 24.73
N GLU A 210 1.56 -6.88 24.43
CA GLU A 210 1.31 -5.47 24.08
C GLU A 210 0.42 -5.38 22.83
N VAL A 211 0.81 -6.08 21.75
CA VAL A 211 0.07 -6.05 20.49
C VAL A 211 -1.34 -6.60 20.65
N THR A 212 -1.49 -7.71 21.42
CA THR A 212 -2.80 -8.32 21.68
C THR A 212 -3.71 -7.40 22.52
N ALA A 213 -3.16 -6.67 23.50
CA ALA A 213 -3.93 -5.71 24.28
C ALA A 213 -4.48 -4.58 23.39
N LEU A 214 -3.65 -4.00 22.54
CA LEU A 214 -4.06 -2.97 21.58
C LEU A 214 -5.06 -3.52 20.54
N ALA A 215 -4.87 -4.74 20.05
CA ALA A 215 -5.81 -5.38 19.15
C ALA A 215 -7.20 -5.59 19.79
N ARG A 216 -7.28 -5.86 21.10
CA ARG A 216 -8.56 -5.92 21.84
C ARG A 216 -9.26 -4.55 21.86
N VAL A 217 -8.53 -3.46 22.00
CA VAL A 217 -9.09 -2.11 21.89
C VAL A 217 -9.69 -1.89 20.51
N ALA A 218 -8.97 -2.27 19.44
CA ALA A 218 -9.49 -2.17 18.08
C ALA A 218 -10.71 -3.07 17.88
N ALA A 219 -10.67 -4.33 18.32
CA ALA A 219 -11.79 -5.27 18.22
C ALA A 219 -13.05 -4.77 18.93
N SER A 220 -12.92 -4.19 20.15
CA SER A 220 -14.03 -3.66 20.94
C SER A 220 -14.77 -2.52 20.24
N ARG A 221 -14.14 -1.86 19.28
CA ARG A 221 -14.70 -0.80 18.43
C ARG A 221 -15.09 -1.28 17.04
N GLY A 222 -15.11 -2.60 16.80
CA GLY A 222 -15.40 -3.18 15.48
C GLY A 222 -14.32 -2.86 14.43
N GLY A 223 -13.13 -2.50 14.89
CA GLY A 223 -11.98 -2.22 14.05
C GLY A 223 -11.33 -3.46 13.47
N PHE A 224 -10.28 -3.25 12.71
CA PHE A 224 -9.55 -4.25 11.95
C PHE A 224 -8.09 -4.32 12.43
N TYR A 225 -7.40 -5.43 12.16
CA TYR A 225 -5.98 -5.57 12.43
C TYR A 225 -5.23 -5.92 11.13
N ALA A 226 -4.14 -5.24 10.81
CA ALA A 226 -3.25 -5.65 9.73
C ALA A 226 -1.80 -5.65 10.21
N THR A 227 -0.97 -6.56 9.67
CA THR A 227 0.38 -6.73 10.19
C THR A 227 1.43 -7.02 9.12
N HIS A 228 2.45 -6.17 9.08
CA HIS A 228 3.78 -6.58 8.68
C HIS A 228 4.35 -7.39 9.83
N MET A 229 4.42 -8.69 9.66
CA MET A 229 4.77 -9.64 10.71
C MET A 229 6.19 -9.43 11.25
N ARG A 230 6.48 -9.98 12.42
CA ARG A 230 7.79 -9.92 13.09
C ARG A 230 8.91 -10.56 12.26
N SER A 231 8.59 -11.48 11.39
CA SER A 231 9.52 -12.07 10.43
C SER A 231 8.79 -12.52 9.17
N GLU A 232 9.38 -12.23 8.03
CA GLU A 232 8.97 -12.76 6.71
C GLU A 232 10.03 -13.73 6.17
N GLY A 233 11.02 -14.06 6.99
CA GLY A 233 12.19 -14.86 6.66
C GLY A 233 12.36 -16.06 7.59
N ASP A 234 13.43 -16.04 8.40
CA ASP A 234 13.85 -17.20 9.18
C ASP A 234 12.81 -17.67 10.19
N ALA A 235 12.11 -16.77 10.87
CA ALA A 235 11.08 -17.05 11.85
C ALA A 235 9.65 -16.78 11.31
N ILE A 236 9.40 -17.00 10.00
CA ILE A 236 8.08 -16.74 9.42
C ILE A 236 6.98 -17.63 9.98
N ILE A 237 7.29 -18.88 10.32
CA ILE A 237 6.31 -19.83 10.89
C ILE A 237 5.84 -19.35 12.25
N GLU A 238 6.76 -18.95 13.11
CA GLU A 238 6.48 -18.39 14.43
C GLU A 238 5.74 -17.06 14.33
N ALA A 239 6.06 -16.24 13.31
CA ALA A 239 5.37 -15.00 13.07
C ALA A 239 3.91 -15.21 12.63
N ILE A 240 3.62 -16.23 11.82
CA ILE A 240 2.25 -16.65 11.49
C ILE A 240 1.52 -17.12 12.76
N ASP A 241 2.17 -17.93 13.61
CA ASP A 241 1.56 -18.39 14.87
C ASP A 241 1.21 -17.21 15.79
N GLU A 242 2.09 -16.18 15.89
CA GLU A 242 1.80 -14.95 16.66
C GLU A 242 0.51 -14.26 16.16
N VAL A 243 0.32 -14.18 14.84
CA VAL A 243 -0.89 -13.58 14.25
C VAL A 243 -2.13 -14.43 14.57
N LEU A 244 -2.06 -15.74 14.37
CA LEU A 244 -3.18 -16.65 14.63
C LEU A 244 -3.60 -16.64 16.11
N ASP A 245 -2.63 -16.63 17.02
CA ASP A 245 -2.90 -16.56 18.45
C ASP A 245 -3.57 -15.23 18.83
N LEU A 246 -3.14 -14.11 18.23
CA LEU A 246 -3.78 -12.81 18.42
C LEU A 246 -5.24 -12.83 17.92
N VAL A 247 -5.48 -13.34 16.70
CA VAL A 247 -6.82 -13.42 16.11
C VAL A 247 -7.75 -14.25 17.01
N ARG A 248 -7.29 -15.42 17.48
CA ARG A 248 -8.07 -16.28 18.40
C ARG A 248 -8.34 -15.62 19.75
N ALA A 249 -7.36 -14.89 20.28
CA ALA A 249 -7.50 -14.22 21.58
C ALA A 249 -8.40 -12.98 21.54
N THR A 250 -8.64 -12.40 20.37
CA THR A 250 -9.35 -11.11 20.21
C THR A 250 -10.60 -11.19 19.35
N TYR A 251 -10.75 -12.25 18.53
CA TYR A 251 -11.79 -12.40 17.50
C TYR A 251 -11.84 -11.24 16.51
N ILE A 252 -10.72 -10.52 16.32
CA ILE A 252 -10.60 -9.41 15.38
C ILE A 252 -10.48 -9.93 13.95
N ARG A 253 -11.05 -9.20 13.00
CA ARG A 253 -10.75 -9.40 11.58
C ARG A 253 -9.33 -8.97 11.30
N ALA A 254 -8.55 -9.80 10.60
CA ALA A 254 -7.13 -9.56 10.40
C ALA A 254 -6.67 -9.73 8.95
N GLU A 255 -5.60 -9.04 8.63
CA GLU A 255 -4.88 -9.12 7.35
C GLU A 255 -3.40 -9.34 7.60
N ILE A 256 -2.82 -10.38 7.00
CA ILE A 256 -1.37 -10.52 6.90
C ILE A 256 -0.91 -9.67 5.73
N SER A 257 -0.20 -8.61 6.01
CA SER A 257 0.30 -7.68 5.00
C SER A 257 1.29 -8.37 4.06
N HIS A 258 1.15 -8.12 2.75
CA HIS A 258 2.09 -8.46 1.67
C HIS A 258 2.80 -9.82 1.82
N LEU A 259 2.04 -10.91 2.06
CA LEU A 259 2.54 -12.25 2.36
C LEU A 259 3.67 -12.68 1.41
N LYS A 260 4.81 -13.05 1.98
CA LYS A 260 5.99 -13.54 1.24
C LYS A 260 6.90 -14.39 2.11
N THR A 261 7.79 -15.15 1.47
CA THR A 261 8.96 -15.75 2.11
C THR A 261 10.21 -15.04 1.62
N SER A 262 10.82 -14.26 2.49
CA SER A 262 11.99 -13.43 2.20
C SER A 262 13.30 -14.19 2.38
N GLY A 263 14.20 -14.08 1.37
CA GLY A 263 15.48 -14.75 1.33
C GLY A 263 15.39 -16.19 0.83
N LYS A 264 16.30 -16.54 -0.10
CA LYS A 264 16.29 -17.83 -0.84
C LYS A 264 16.22 -19.06 0.09
N ARG A 265 16.89 -19.00 1.25
CA ARG A 265 16.88 -20.07 2.26
C ARG A 265 15.49 -20.35 2.87
N ASN A 266 14.58 -19.40 2.74
CA ASN A 266 13.22 -19.47 3.28
C ASN A 266 12.15 -19.83 2.24
N TRP A 267 12.48 -19.91 0.97
CA TRP A 267 11.50 -20.18 -0.09
C TRP A 267 10.74 -21.50 0.12
N GLY A 268 11.44 -22.54 0.62
CA GLY A 268 10.82 -23.83 0.92
C GLY A 268 9.78 -23.83 2.04
N LYS A 269 9.64 -22.74 2.80
CA LYS A 269 8.65 -22.63 3.88
C LYS A 269 7.25 -22.27 3.39
N ILE A 270 7.10 -21.84 2.12
CA ILE A 270 5.83 -21.28 1.61
C ILE A 270 4.65 -22.24 1.76
N ASP A 271 4.83 -23.52 1.48
CA ASP A 271 3.73 -24.49 1.52
C ASP A 271 3.22 -24.67 2.97
N ALA A 272 4.11 -24.71 3.96
CA ALA A 272 3.73 -24.76 5.38
C ALA A 272 3.05 -23.46 5.86
N VAL A 273 3.48 -22.30 5.36
CA VAL A 273 2.86 -20.99 5.64
C VAL A 273 1.43 -20.96 5.10
N LEU A 274 1.24 -21.33 3.84
CA LEU A 274 -0.08 -21.35 3.19
C LEU A 274 -1.01 -22.33 3.88
N GLU A 275 -0.54 -23.55 4.21
CA GLU A 275 -1.34 -24.56 4.92
C GLU A 275 -1.82 -24.05 6.29
N LYS A 276 -0.96 -23.35 7.06
CA LYS A 276 -1.36 -22.77 8.35
C LYS A 276 -2.48 -21.74 8.19
N ILE A 277 -2.35 -20.84 7.23
CA ILE A 277 -3.35 -19.80 6.96
C ILE A 277 -4.65 -20.45 6.47
N GLU A 278 -4.59 -21.38 5.52
CA GLU A 278 -5.74 -22.11 5.00
C GLU A 278 -6.53 -22.81 6.11
N ARG A 279 -5.85 -23.52 7.00
CA ARG A 279 -6.50 -24.16 8.16
C ARG A 279 -7.24 -23.17 9.05
N ALA A 280 -6.68 -21.97 9.26
CA ALA A 280 -7.31 -20.92 10.05
C ALA A 280 -8.56 -20.36 9.33
N VAL A 281 -8.45 -20.07 8.03
CA VAL A 281 -9.58 -19.61 7.21
C VAL A 281 -10.69 -20.67 7.15
N ASP A 282 -10.35 -21.95 6.94
CA ASP A 282 -11.30 -23.07 6.91
C ASP A 282 -11.98 -23.29 8.28
N ALA A 283 -11.29 -22.97 9.37
CA ALA A 283 -11.85 -22.98 10.72
C ALA A 283 -12.79 -21.79 11.00
N GLY A 284 -12.93 -20.86 10.05
CA GLY A 284 -13.79 -19.69 10.17
C GLY A 284 -13.14 -18.47 10.83
N GLU A 285 -11.82 -18.49 11.01
CA GLU A 285 -11.10 -17.30 11.46
C GLU A 285 -11.16 -16.21 10.38
N LEU A 286 -11.44 -14.98 10.81
CA LEU A 286 -11.60 -13.85 9.89
C LEU A 286 -10.22 -13.30 9.49
N LEU A 287 -9.50 -14.06 8.69
CA LEU A 287 -8.13 -13.79 8.27
C LEU A 287 -8.01 -13.76 6.75
N GLY A 288 -7.24 -12.84 6.23
CA GLY A 288 -6.86 -12.75 4.83
C GLY A 288 -5.43 -12.26 4.67
N SER A 289 -5.03 -12.01 3.44
CA SER A 289 -3.74 -11.41 3.14
C SER A 289 -3.77 -10.63 1.84
N ASP A 290 -2.97 -9.58 1.78
CA ASP A 290 -2.69 -8.87 0.55
C ASP A 290 -1.34 -9.28 -0.06
N ARG A 291 -1.17 -8.93 -1.33
CA ARG A 291 0.09 -9.18 -2.03
C ARG A 291 0.26 -8.26 -3.24
N TYR A 292 1.45 -7.65 -3.37
CA TYR A 292 1.88 -7.00 -4.62
C TYR A 292 2.47 -8.04 -5.59
N PRO A 293 2.27 -7.88 -6.89
CA PRO A 293 2.63 -8.89 -7.91
C PRO A 293 4.08 -8.76 -8.40
N TYR A 294 5.04 -8.58 -7.45
CA TYR A 294 6.46 -8.40 -7.74
C TYR A 294 7.33 -9.22 -6.78
N CYS A 295 8.53 -9.60 -7.21
CA CYS A 295 9.48 -10.41 -6.44
C CYS A 295 10.63 -9.61 -5.80
N ALA A 296 10.51 -8.29 -5.73
CA ALA A 296 11.36 -7.45 -4.91
C ALA A 296 10.52 -6.71 -3.86
N ALA A 297 11.01 -6.66 -2.61
CA ALA A 297 10.47 -5.79 -1.58
C ALA A 297 11.06 -4.39 -1.73
N GLY A 298 10.33 -3.35 -1.32
CA GLY A 298 10.83 -1.98 -1.22
C GLY A 298 10.65 -1.48 0.21
N THR A 299 11.74 -0.97 0.81
CA THR A 299 11.76 -0.35 2.15
C THR A 299 12.99 0.56 2.26
N ASP A 300 13.21 1.17 3.43
CA ASP A 300 14.38 2.00 3.67
C ASP A 300 15.66 1.15 3.72
N LEU A 301 16.78 1.72 3.25
CA LEU A 301 18.06 1.01 3.15
C LEU A 301 18.66 0.71 4.53
N ASP A 302 18.34 1.51 5.55
CA ASP A 302 18.81 1.35 6.93
C ASP A 302 18.28 0.08 7.62
N VAL A 303 17.28 -0.61 7.04
CA VAL A 303 16.82 -1.92 7.51
C VAL A 303 17.93 -2.97 7.59
N VAL A 304 19.06 -2.75 6.89
CA VAL A 304 20.25 -3.62 6.96
C VAL A 304 21.19 -3.30 8.12
N PHE A 305 20.93 -2.26 8.90
CA PHE A 305 21.74 -1.92 10.05
C PHE A 305 21.66 -3.00 11.14
N PRO A 306 22.75 -3.19 11.90
CA PRO A 306 22.66 -3.96 13.14
C PRO A 306 21.71 -3.27 14.12
N ASP A 307 20.99 -4.05 14.93
CA ASP A 307 19.91 -3.57 15.79
C ASP A 307 20.29 -2.36 16.66
N TRP A 308 21.50 -2.38 17.25
CA TRP A 308 21.98 -1.28 18.08
C TRP A 308 22.17 0.03 17.32
N ALA A 309 22.46 -0.03 16.02
CA ALA A 309 22.70 1.16 15.20
C ALA A 309 21.39 1.93 14.93
N GLY A 310 20.24 1.24 14.95
CA GLY A 310 18.94 1.84 14.79
C GLY A 310 18.28 2.35 16.09
N GLU A 311 18.77 1.97 17.28
CA GLU A 311 18.18 2.40 18.56
C GLU A 311 18.10 3.92 18.68
N GLY A 312 16.91 4.43 19.10
CA GLY A 312 16.63 5.85 19.19
C GLY A 312 16.11 6.47 17.89
N GLY A 313 15.92 5.65 16.83
CA GLY A 313 15.35 6.04 15.54
C GLY A 313 16.30 6.85 14.65
N VAL A 314 15.80 7.30 13.52
CA VAL A 314 16.55 7.95 12.43
C VAL A 314 17.45 9.10 12.90
N ALA A 315 17.02 9.91 13.88
CA ALA A 315 17.86 10.99 14.40
C ALA A 315 19.15 10.46 15.06
N ALA A 316 19.06 9.35 15.80
CA ALA A 316 20.21 8.71 16.42
C ALA A 316 21.10 8.00 15.39
N GLU A 317 20.51 7.42 14.36
CA GLU A 317 21.24 6.84 13.23
C GLU A 317 22.10 7.87 12.50
N ILE A 318 21.54 9.05 12.21
CA ILE A 318 22.24 10.16 11.58
C ILE A 318 23.46 10.57 12.44
N GLU A 319 23.29 10.70 13.76
CA GLU A 319 24.40 11.07 14.66
C GLU A 319 25.48 9.98 14.69
N ARG A 320 25.10 8.70 14.72
CA ARG A 320 26.03 7.57 14.66
C ARG A 320 26.84 7.57 13.36
N LEU A 321 26.20 7.88 12.24
CA LEU A 321 26.86 7.94 10.93
C LEU A 321 27.83 9.14 10.79
N LYS A 322 27.70 10.20 11.61
CA LYS A 322 28.65 11.31 11.64
C LYS A 322 29.98 10.91 12.29
N ASP A 323 29.95 10.06 13.31
CA ASP A 323 31.15 9.57 13.98
C ASP A 323 31.89 8.53 13.13
N PRO A 324 33.16 8.78 12.71
CA PRO A 324 33.89 7.88 11.82
C PRO A 324 34.11 6.47 12.39
N ALA A 325 34.34 6.36 13.72
CA ALA A 325 34.57 5.07 14.37
C ALA A 325 33.33 4.23 14.44
N THR A 326 32.21 4.83 14.84
CA THR A 326 30.89 4.19 14.87
C THR A 326 30.44 3.78 13.48
N ARG A 327 30.61 4.66 12.48
CA ARG A 327 30.30 4.35 11.07
C ARG A 327 31.11 3.17 10.55
N ALA A 328 32.41 3.12 10.84
CA ALA A 328 33.24 1.99 10.44
C ALA A 328 32.80 0.67 11.11
N ARG A 329 32.39 0.72 12.37
CA ARG A 329 31.81 -0.45 13.07
C ARG A 329 30.51 -0.91 12.40
N ILE A 330 29.57 0.00 12.09
CA ILE A 330 28.33 -0.33 11.37
C ILE A 330 28.67 -0.99 10.03
N ALA A 331 29.56 -0.40 9.25
CA ALA A 331 29.99 -0.94 7.96
C ALA A 331 30.56 -2.36 8.07
N ALA A 332 31.42 -2.61 9.06
CA ALA A 332 32.00 -3.94 9.28
C ALA A 332 30.92 -4.99 9.68
N GLU A 333 29.94 -4.61 10.49
CA GLU A 333 28.84 -5.51 10.87
C GLU A 333 27.89 -5.78 9.68
N ILE A 334 27.68 -4.81 8.78
CA ILE A 334 26.96 -5.01 7.51
C ILE A 334 27.73 -5.99 6.61
N ASP A 335 29.04 -5.79 6.46
CA ASP A 335 29.88 -6.66 5.63
C ASP A 335 29.94 -8.11 6.14
N ALA A 336 29.75 -8.31 7.45
CA ALA A 336 29.71 -9.63 8.07
C ALA A 336 28.37 -10.37 7.86
N GLN A 337 27.34 -9.72 7.30
CA GLN A 337 26.06 -10.39 7.01
C GLN A 337 26.21 -11.37 5.84
N ASP A 338 25.60 -12.56 6.00
CA ASP A 338 25.45 -13.52 4.91
C ASP A 338 24.35 -13.04 3.93
N ARG A 339 24.69 -12.00 3.14
CA ARG A 339 23.79 -11.38 2.18
C ARG A 339 24.44 -11.23 0.82
N ASP A 340 23.75 -11.66 -0.23
CA ASP A 340 24.15 -11.36 -1.60
C ASP A 340 23.74 -9.91 -1.97
N TRP A 341 24.73 -9.03 -1.93
CA TRP A 341 24.54 -7.60 -2.22
C TRP A 341 24.18 -7.30 -3.68
N SER A 342 24.35 -8.28 -4.60
CA SER A 342 23.83 -8.17 -5.96
C SER A 342 22.29 -8.19 -6.01
N THR A 343 21.63 -8.62 -4.93
CA THR A 343 20.16 -8.66 -4.80
C THR A 343 19.59 -7.37 -4.19
N VAL A 344 20.43 -6.38 -3.86
CA VAL A 344 19.97 -5.11 -3.28
C VAL A 344 20.23 -3.98 -4.28
N MET A 345 19.16 -3.27 -4.66
CA MET A 345 19.20 -2.11 -5.56
C MET A 345 18.83 -0.86 -4.78
N ILE A 346 19.55 0.23 -4.98
CA ILE A 346 19.21 1.54 -4.43
C ILE A 346 17.96 2.06 -5.14
N GLY A 347 16.97 2.45 -4.36
CA GLY A 347 15.75 3.12 -4.81
C GLY A 347 15.92 4.65 -4.86
N GLY A 348 14.99 5.37 -4.22
CA GLY A 348 15.06 6.82 -4.12
C GLY A 348 16.25 7.30 -3.31
N THR A 349 16.95 8.33 -3.82
CA THR A 349 18.01 9.07 -3.12
C THR A 349 17.69 10.56 -3.17
N TRP A 350 18.20 11.33 -2.21
CA TRP A 350 17.82 12.73 -2.03
C TRP A 350 18.96 13.73 -2.18
N ALA A 351 20.15 13.38 -1.74
CA ALA A 351 21.31 14.27 -1.87
C ALA A 351 21.80 14.29 -3.33
N PRO A 352 22.20 15.45 -3.87
CA PRO A 352 22.79 15.52 -5.22
C PRO A 352 23.94 14.53 -5.42
N ALA A 353 24.66 14.27 -4.36
CA ALA A 353 25.83 13.38 -4.35
C ALA A 353 25.51 11.89 -4.47
N THR A 354 24.29 11.48 -4.22
CA THR A 354 23.83 10.08 -4.23
C THR A 354 22.86 9.78 -5.39
N ARG A 355 22.43 10.79 -6.15
CA ARG A 355 21.47 10.62 -7.26
C ARG A 355 21.89 9.57 -8.27
N GLU A 356 23.16 9.49 -8.60
CA GLU A 356 23.68 8.49 -9.54
C GLU A 356 23.64 7.05 -9.01
N CYS A 357 23.34 6.85 -7.70
CA CYS A 357 23.20 5.53 -7.10
C CYS A 357 21.83 4.93 -7.34
N SER A 358 20.78 5.75 -7.57
CA SER A 358 19.43 5.28 -7.82
C SER A 358 19.37 4.35 -9.02
N GLY A 359 18.68 3.21 -8.88
CA GLY A 359 18.56 2.17 -9.89
C GLY A 359 19.79 1.27 -10.03
N LYS A 360 20.86 1.49 -9.27
CA LYS A 360 22.06 0.63 -9.28
C LYS A 360 22.03 -0.38 -8.14
N ARG A 361 22.62 -1.53 -8.37
CA ARG A 361 22.83 -2.55 -7.32
C ARG A 361 24.06 -2.23 -6.49
N ILE A 362 24.05 -2.67 -5.22
CA ILE A 362 25.17 -2.40 -4.30
C ILE A 362 26.51 -2.92 -4.85
N ASN A 363 26.54 -4.11 -5.45
CA ASN A 363 27.77 -4.67 -6.03
C ASN A 363 28.30 -3.86 -7.22
N GLU A 364 27.46 -3.14 -7.97
CA GLU A 364 27.89 -2.24 -9.04
C GLU A 364 28.56 -0.98 -8.48
N LEU A 365 28.09 -0.50 -7.32
CA LEU A 365 28.64 0.67 -6.65
C LEU A 365 29.99 0.40 -5.98
N VAL A 366 30.25 -0.84 -5.53
CA VAL A 366 31.53 -1.24 -4.90
C VAL A 366 32.74 -0.97 -5.79
N SER A 367 32.58 -1.09 -7.11
CA SER A 367 33.66 -0.94 -8.07
C SER A 367 33.78 0.45 -8.73
N GLY A 368 32.81 1.35 -8.50
CA GLY A 368 32.74 2.57 -9.31
C GLY A 368 32.37 3.87 -8.61
N TRP A 369 31.68 3.82 -7.47
CA TRP A 369 31.16 5.06 -6.87
C TRP A 369 32.18 5.71 -5.95
N ARG A 370 32.66 6.95 -6.31
CA ARG A 370 33.61 7.81 -5.55
C ARG A 370 34.91 7.15 -5.12
N ALA A 371 35.27 6.01 -5.70
CA ALA A 371 36.37 5.24 -5.21
C ALA A 371 37.64 5.49 -6.03
N SER A 372 38.65 5.99 -5.37
CA SER A 372 40.03 5.78 -5.78
C SER A 372 40.49 4.32 -5.54
N ALA A 373 39.71 3.53 -4.80
CA ALA A 373 39.87 2.09 -4.54
C ALA A 373 38.51 1.45 -4.28
N PRO A 374 38.31 0.12 -4.56
CA PRO A 374 37.10 -0.58 -4.23
C PRO A 374 36.73 -0.46 -2.75
N ALA A 375 35.47 -0.12 -2.45
CA ALA A 375 34.93 -0.02 -1.09
C ALA A 375 34.04 -1.23 -0.78
N SER A 376 33.93 -1.60 0.49
CA SER A 376 33.02 -2.68 0.89
C SER A 376 31.56 -2.27 0.75
N PRO A 377 30.60 -3.23 0.60
CA PRO A 377 29.17 -2.95 0.63
C PRO A 377 28.73 -2.12 1.83
N GLY A 378 29.18 -2.48 3.05
CA GLY A 378 28.87 -1.75 4.27
C GLY A 378 29.37 -0.31 4.25
N THR A 379 30.58 -0.07 3.72
CA THR A 379 31.11 1.29 3.55
C THR A 379 30.22 2.10 2.59
N ILE A 380 29.86 1.54 1.44
CA ILE A 380 29.00 2.21 0.44
C ILE A 380 27.64 2.56 1.05
N ILE A 381 27.00 1.60 1.72
CA ILE A 381 25.68 1.78 2.36
C ILE A 381 25.75 2.90 3.40
N CYS A 382 26.74 2.87 4.30
CA CYS A 382 26.90 3.91 5.32
C CYS A 382 27.14 5.30 4.71
N GLU A 383 27.92 5.41 3.64
CA GLU A 383 28.17 6.71 2.99
C GLU A 383 26.93 7.25 2.25
N ILE A 384 26.13 6.39 1.60
CA ILE A 384 24.87 6.78 0.98
C ILE A 384 23.91 7.27 2.06
N LEU A 385 23.66 6.46 3.11
CA LEU A 385 22.74 6.81 4.20
C LEU A 385 23.17 8.08 4.94
N ARG A 386 24.47 8.27 5.17
CA ARG A 386 24.99 9.50 5.75
C ARG A 386 24.72 10.72 4.88
N ALA A 387 24.94 10.62 3.57
CA ALA A 387 24.72 11.72 2.63
C ALA A 387 23.24 12.08 2.49
N ASP A 388 22.36 11.08 2.51
CA ASP A 388 20.91 11.22 2.37
C ASP A 388 20.17 11.42 3.71
N ALA A 389 20.90 11.53 4.83
CA ALA A 389 20.30 11.60 6.17
C ALA A 389 19.30 10.45 6.42
N CYS A 390 19.71 9.22 6.12
CA CYS A 390 18.93 7.97 6.27
C CYS A 390 17.58 7.98 5.55
N ARG A 391 17.46 8.66 4.41
CA ARG A 391 16.22 8.72 3.59
C ARG A 391 16.27 7.87 2.32
N THR A 392 17.29 7.06 2.17
CA THR A 392 17.51 6.23 0.98
C THR A 392 16.60 5.02 1.00
N GLY A 393 15.75 4.87 -0.01
CA GLY A 393 14.99 3.65 -0.24
C GLY A 393 15.82 2.57 -0.94
N ALA A 394 15.42 1.31 -0.80
CA ALA A 394 16.07 0.18 -1.48
C ALA A 394 15.07 -0.89 -1.90
N PHE A 395 15.46 -1.68 -2.91
CA PHE A 395 14.70 -2.85 -3.39
C PHE A 395 15.50 -4.12 -3.12
N PHE A 396 14.84 -5.10 -2.50
CA PHE A 396 15.43 -6.35 -2.07
C PHE A 396 14.87 -7.50 -2.90
N PHE A 397 15.63 -8.03 -3.85
CA PHE A 397 15.25 -9.12 -4.75
C PHE A 397 15.45 -10.49 -4.06
N GLY A 398 14.62 -10.75 -3.06
CA GLY A 398 14.75 -11.93 -2.20
C GLY A 398 13.59 -12.93 -2.28
N MET A 399 12.65 -12.76 -3.22
CA MET A 399 11.44 -13.58 -3.36
C MET A 399 11.48 -14.47 -4.59
N SER A 400 10.66 -15.53 -4.59
CA SER A 400 10.53 -16.51 -5.68
C SER A 400 9.28 -16.23 -6.52
N GLU A 401 9.41 -16.25 -7.85
CA GLU A 401 8.26 -16.19 -8.78
C GLU A 401 7.34 -17.40 -8.59
N GLU A 402 7.88 -18.60 -8.34
CA GLU A 402 7.08 -19.79 -8.03
C GLU A 402 6.24 -19.58 -6.77
N ASN A 403 6.84 -19.05 -5.70
CA ASN A 403 6.12 -18.77 -4.46
C ASN A 403 5.09 -17.65 -4.65
N LEU A 404 5.39 -16.64 -5.47
CA LEU A 404 4.40 -15.63 -5.83
C LEU A 404 3.18 -16.26 -6.49
N GLN A 405 3.36 -17.18 -7.46
CA GLN A 405 2.25 -17.90 -8.10
C GLN A 405 1.46 -18.75 -7.10
N LYS A 406 2.14 -19.46 -6.19
CA LYS A 406 1.48 -20.24 -5.13
C LYS A 406 0.62 -19.35 -4.23
N ILE A 407 1.12 -18.18 -3.84
CA ILE A 407 0.38 -17.20 -3.04
C ILE A 407 -0.83 -16.68 -3.82
N LEU A 408 -0.63 -16.20 -5.05
CA LEU A 408 -1.70 -15.66 -5.90
C LEU A 408 -2.78 -16.70 -6.26
N ALA A 409 -2.46 -17.99 -6.22
CA ALA A 409 -3.44 -19.06 -6.43
C ALA A 409 -4.47 -19.15 -5.29
N ARG A 410 -4.23 -18.54 -4.13
CA ARG A 410 -5.16 -18.58 -2.99
C ARG A 410 -6.28 -17.56 -3.17
N PRO A 411 -7.57 -17.98 -3.02
CA PRO A 411 -8.72 -17.09 -3.27
C PRO A 411 -8.82 -15.94 -2.25
N TRP A 412 -8.22 -16.09 -1.08
CA TRP A 412 -8.19 -15.08 -0.03
C TRP A 412 -7.06 -14.04 -0.19
N ILE A 413 -6.29 -14.07 -1.28
CA ILE A 413 -5.30 -13.03 -1.60
C ILE A 413 -5.94 -11.91 -2.40
N VAL A 414 -5.79 -10.68 -1.94
CA VAL A 414 -6.21 -9.46 -2.61
C VAL A 414 -5.00 -8.61 -3.02
N PRO A 415 -5.11 -7.68 -3.98
CA PRO A 415 -4.00 -6.81 -4.33
C PRO A 415 -3.78 -5.72 -3.26
N GLY A 416 -2.53 -5.60 -2.81
CA GLY A 416 -2.02 -4.46 -2.08
C GLY A 416 -0.77 -3.96 -2.77
N SER A 417 -0.68 -2.68 -3.09
CA SER A 417 0.50 -2.15 -3.80
C SER A 417 1.73 -2.08 -2.91
N ASP A 418 1.53 -1.96 -1.62
CA ASP A 418 2.59 -1.67 -0.64
C ASP A 418 3.43 -0.46 -1.10
N ALA A 419 2.75 0.51 -1.70
CA ALA A 419 3.37 1.69 -2.28
C ALA A 419 2.56 2.95 -2.01
N SER A 420 3.28 4.04 -1.86
CA SER A 420 2.69 5.36 -1.81
C SER A 420 2.33 5.88 -3.19
N LEU A 421 1.43 6.85 -3.21
CA LEU A 421 1.12 7.70 -4.34
C LEU A 421 2.39 8.35 -4.92
N ARG A 422 2.49 8.40 -6.24
CA ARG A 422 3.57 9.06 -6.98
C ARG A 422 3.00 9.88 -8.15
N ALA A 423 3.80 10.85 -8.58
CA ALA A 423 3.57 11.64 -9.79
C ALA A 423 4.91 11.80 -10.52
N PRO A 424 4.97 11.85 -11.86
CA PRO A 424 6.22 12.08 -12.57
C PRO A 424 6.63 13.57 -12.60
N TRP A 425 6.03 14.38 -11.75
CA TRP A 425 6.29 15.82 -11.57
C TRP A 425 6.32 16.20 -10.10
N GLY A 426 6.74 17.43 -9.82
CA GLY A 426 6.77 17.99 -8.47
C GLY A 426 7.65 17.19 -7.49
N PRO A 427 7.38 17.28 -6.19
CA PRO A 427 8.15 16.57 -5.18
C PRO A 427 8.10 15.04 -5.33
N LEU A 428 6.97 14.49 -5.78
CA LEU A 428 6.74 13.04 -5.93
C LEU A 428 7.36 12.44 -7.19
N GLY A 429 7.96 13.26 -8.06
CA GLY A 429 8.68 12.82 -9.25
C GLY A 429 10.21 12.81 -9.11
N GLN A 430 10.73 13.16 -7.92
CA GLN A 430 12.17 13.33 -7.71
C GLN A 430 12.87 12.06 -7.24
N ASP A 431 12.13 11.10 -6.71
CA ASP A 431 12.64 9.84 -6.21
C ASP A 431 12.72 8.75 -7.30
N HIS A 432 13.16 7.56 -6.93
CA HIS A 432 13.18 6.36 -7.78
C HIS A 432 12.34 5.27 -7.11
N PRO A 433 11.00 5.32 -7.27
CA PRO A 433 10.10 4.42 -6.57
C PRO A 433 10.13 3.00 -7.13
N HIS A 434 9.65 2.05 -6.33
CA HIS A 434 9.39 0.69 -6.81
C HIS A 434 8.28 0.72 -7.90
N PRO A 435 8.40 -0.04 -9.02
CA PRO A 435 7.41 -0.04 -10.09
C PRO A 435 5.99 -0.44 -9.64
N ARG A 436 5.84 -1.05 -8.46
CA ARG A 436 4.55 -1.38 -7.85
C ARG A 436 3.67 -0.14 -7.59
N ALA A 437 4.25 1.05 -7.46
CA ALA A 437 3.52 2.31 -7.31
C ALA A 437 2.66 2.66 -8.54
N TYR A 438 3.05 2.19 -9.72
CA TYR A 438 2.40 2.49 -10.99
C TYR A 438 1.77 1.28 -11.68
N GLY A 439 2.09 0.04 -11.28
CA GLY A 439 1.78 -1.15 -12.06
C GLY A 439 1.14 -2.30 -11.29
N THR A 440 0.75 -2.14 -10.03
CA THR A 440 0.24 -3.25 -9.21
C THR A 440 -1.06 -3.82 -9.76
N MET A 441 -2.06 -3.01 -10.07
CA MET A 441 -3.37 -3.51 -10.50
C MET A 441 -3.31 -4.21 -11.86
N PRO A 442 -2.72 -3.62 -12.91
CA PRO A 442 -2.63 -4.32 -14.19
C PRO A 442 -1.80 -5.60 -14.10
N ARG A 443 -0.67 -5.60 -13.39
CA ARG A 443 0.16 -6.80 -13.26
C ARG A 443 -0.53 -7.90 -12.46
N PHE A 444 -1.25 -7.56 -11.39
CA PHE A 444 -2.05 -8.51 -10.61
C PHE A 444 -3.12 -9.18 -11.48
N PHE A 445 -3.90 -8.38 -12.22
CA PHE A 445 -4.90 -8.91 -13.15
C PHE A 445 -4.28 -9.83 -14.21
N ARG A 446 -3.18 -9.42 -14.84
CA ARG A 446 -2.53 -10.17 -15.91
C ARG A 446 -1.93 -11.49 -15.42
N LEU A 447 -1.34 -11.51 -14.21
CA LEU A 447 -0.85 -12.75 -13.60
C LEU A 447 -1.99 -13.72 -13.30
N LEU A 448 -3.08 -13.26 -12.71
CA LEU A 448 -4.24 -14.10 -12.40
C LEU A 448 -4.91 -14.67 -13.65
N THR A 449 -4.96 -13.91 -14.72
CA THR A 449 -5.64 -14.30 -15.97
C THR A 449 -4.72 -15.00 -16.99
N GLY A 450 -3.43 -15.24 -16.65
CA GLY A 450 -2.46 -15.91 -17.52
C GLY A 450 -2.00 -15.07 -18.71
N ARG A 451 -1.97 -13.73 -18.57
CA ARG A 451 -1.53 -12.80 -19.64
C ARG A 451 -0.09 -12.32 -19.46
N VAL A 452 0.67 -12.94 -18.58
CA VAL A 452 2.11 -12.74 -18.41
C VAL A 452 2.81 -13.97 -18.94
N GLU A 453 3.79 -13.79 -19.83
CA GLU A 453 4.55 -14.88 -20.43
C GLU A 453 5.19 -15.76 -19.35
N GLY A 454 5.13 -17.07 -19.52
CA GLY A 454 5.65 -18.05 -18.57
C GLY A 454 4.76 -18.32 -17.34
N HIS A 455 3.60 -17.67 -17.23
CA HIS A 455 2.67 -17.84 -16.12
C HIS A 455 1.37 -18.50 -16.56
N ALA A 456 0.96 -19.56 -15.85
CA ALA A 456 -0.32 -20.20 -16.08
C ALA A 456 -1.47 -19.32 -15.59
N ARG A 457 -2.64 -19.47 -16.22
CA ARG A 457 -3.87 -18.84 -15.73
C ARG A 457 -4.26 -19.42 -14.36
N ILE A 458 -4.51 -18.55 -13.39
CA ILE A 458 -4.91 -18.90 -12.03
C ILE A 458 -6.44 -18.93 -11.90
N CYS A 459 -7.13 -17.89 -12.40
CA CYS A 459 -8.58 -17.80 -12.30
C CYS A 459 -9.22 -17.11 -13.51
N SER A 460 -10.55 -16.98 -13.52
CA SER A 460 -11.27 -16.20 -14.54
C SER A 460 -11.04 -14.70 -14.33
N ARG A 461 -11.33 -13.89 -15.36
CA ARG A 461 -11.26 -12.44 -15.24
C ARG A 461 -12.27 -11.90 -14.23
N GLU A 462 -13.45 -12.53 -14.14
CA GLU A 462 -14.51 -12.17 -13.19
C GLU A 462 -14.05 -12.38 -11.74
N GLU A 463 -13.35 -13.50 -11.47
CA GLU A 463 -12.76 -13.76 -10.16
C GLU A 463 -11.59 -12.82 -9.87
N ALA A 464 -10.75 -12.50 -10.87
CA ALA A 464 -9.69 -11.52 -10.71
C ALA A 464 -10.25 -10.14 -10.33
N ILE A 465 -11.28 -9.68 -11.02
CA ILE A 465 -11.95 -8.40 -10.71
C ILE A 465 -12.59 -8.45 -9.31
N LYS A 466 -13.24 -9.55 -8.92
CA LYS A 466 -13.79 -9.71 -7.56
C LYS A 466 -12.71 -9.50 -6.49
N ARG A 467 -11.53 -10.09 -6.67
CA ARG A 467 -10.40 -9.91 -5.75
C ARG A 467 -9.84 -8.50 -5.74
N MET A 468 -9.99 -7.75 -6.82
CA MET A 468 -9.52 -6.36 -6.93
C MET A 468 -10.53 -5.33 -6.44
N THR A 469 -11.80 -5.74 -6.15
CA THR A 469 -12.91 -4.82 -5.89
C THR A 469 -13.79 -5.26 -4.72
N PHE A 470 -14.67 -6.22 -4.93
CA PHE A 470 -15.68 -6.65 -3.94
C PHE A 470 -15.07 -7.35 -2.73
N GLU A 471 -14.09 -8.22 -2.96
CA GLU A 471 -13.45 -8.97 -1.88
C GLU A 471 -12.76 -8.04 -0.85
N PRO A 472 -11.89 -7.09 -1.24
CA PRO A 472 -11.34 -6.13 -0.28
C PRO A 472 -12.41 -5.24 0.33
N ALA A 473 -13.45 -4.81 -0.42
CA ALA A 473 -14.53 -4.03 0.15
C ALA A 473 -15.25 -4.78 1.27
N MET A 474 -15.62 -6.05 1.05
CA MET A 474 -16.26 -6.90 2.05
C MET A 474 -15.36 -7.19 3.23
N ARG A 475 -14.09 -7.52 2.97
CA ARG A 475 -13.12 -7.87 4.00
C ARG A 475 -12.89 -6.72 4.96
N PHE A 476 -12.61 -5.54 4.44
CA PHE A 476 -12.37 -4.35 5.25
C PHE A 476 -13.66 -3.66 5.72
N GLY A 477 -14.85 -4.13 5.30
CA GLY A 477 -16.13 -3.58 5.71
C GLY A 477 -16.44 -2.21 5.07
N ILE A 478 -15.91 -1.96 3.87
CA ILE A 478 -16.18 -0.74 3.09
C ILE A 478 -17.57 -0.85 2.47
N ARG A 479 -18.52 -0.06 2.95
CA ARG A 479 -19.94 -0.20 2.64
C ARG A 479 -20.30 0.38 1.27
N ALA A 480 -21.16 -0.33 0.54
CA ALA A 480 -21.74 0.09 -0.75
C ALA A 480 -20.71 0.43 -1.83
N ARG A 481 -19.51 -0.20 -1.81
CA ARG A 481 -18.45 -0.07 -2.80
C ARG A 481 -17.98 -1.45 -3.27
N GLY A 482 -17.18 -1.49 -4.32
CA GLY A 482 -16.62 -2.72 -4.87
C GLY A 482 -17.57 -3.53 -5.74
N ALA A 483 -18.77 -3.02 -6.05
CA ALA A 483 -19.74 -3.67 -6.93
C ALA A 483 -20.43 -2.69 -7.87
N VAL A 484 -20.68 -3.12 -9.12
CA VAL A 484 -21.54 -2.39 -10.08
C VAL A 484 -22.98 -2.86 -9.88
N CYS A 485 -23.69 -2.19 -9.00
CA CYS A 485 -25.12 -2.44 -8.76
C CYS A 485 -25.83 -1.15 -8.34
N ARG A 486 -27.15 -1.13 -8.57
CA ARG A 486 -28.00 0.01 -8.19
C ARG A 486 -27.86 0.35 -6.71
N GLY A 487 -27.64 1.64 -6.43
CA GLY A 487 -27.49 2.18 -5.08
C GLY A 487 -26.05 2.13 -4.53
N ALA A 488 -25.13 1.41 -5.17
CA ALA A 488 -23.72 1.48 -4.82
C ALA A 488 -23.13 2.87 -5.15
N TYR A 489 -22.05 3.25 -4.48
CA TYR A 489 -21.28 4.42 -4.89
C TYR A 489 -20.71 4.21 -6.29
N ALA A 490 -20.76 5.26 -7.10
CA ALA A 490 -20.28 5.20 -8.47
C ALA A 490 -18.75 5.39 -8.53
N ASP A 491 -18.05 4.41 -7.98
CA ASP A 491 -16.63 4.20 -8.18
C ASP A 491 -16.47 3.18 -9.30
N LEU A 492 -16.09 3.63 -10.48
CA LEU A 492 -16.05 2.80 -11.69
C LEU A 492 -14.70 2.96 -12.40
N ALA A 493 -14.23 1.86 -13.00
CA ALA A 493 -13.14 1.86 -13.96
C ALA A 493 -13.63 1.34 -15.32
N VAL A 494 -13.36 2.09 -16.38
CA VAL A 494 -13.62 1.74 -17.78
C VAL A 494 -12.27 1.53 -18.45
N TRP A 495 -12.02 0.32 -18.99
CA TRP A 495 -10.70 -0.04 -19.46
C TRP A 495 -10.71 -1.13 -20.53
N ARG A 496 -9.66 -1.17 -21.38
CA ARG A 496 -9.47 -2.16 -22.45
C ARG A 496 -8.64 -3.31 -21.95
N GLU A 497 -9.22 -4.51 -21.94
CA GLU A 497 -8.60 -5.71 -21.36
C GLU A 497 -7.24 -6.06 -22.00
N GLU A 498 -7.12 -5.93 -23.32
CA GLU A 498 -5.89 -6.28 -24.03
C GLU A 498 -4.77 -5.24 -23.86
N GLU A 499 -5.13 -4.01 -23.53
CA GLU A 499 -4.21 -2.89 -23.35
C GLU A 499 -3.83 -2.66 -21.88
N PHE A 500 -4.56 -3.29 -20.93
CA PHE A 500 -4.35 -3.09 -19.50
C PHE A 500 -3.06 -3.74 -19.03
N ARG A 501 -2.02 -2.92 -18.88
CA ARG A 501 -0.69 -3.40 -18.52
C ARG A 501 0.13 -2.37 -17.76
N GLU A 502 1.08 -2.87 -16.98
CA GLU A 502 2.13 -2.11 -16.35
C GLU A 502 3.20 -1.68 -17.36
N ASN A 503 3.66 -0.43 -17.27
CA ASN A 503 4.76 0.12 -18.07
C ASN A 503 5.97 0.48 -17.20
N ALA A 504 5.77 0.67 -15.89
CA ALA A 504 6.83 0.96 -14.95
C ALA A 504 7.77 -0.23 -14.78
N THR A 505 9.07 0.05 -14.77
CA THR A 505 10.14 -0.92 -14.52
C THR A 505 11.05 -0.45 -13.40
N TYR A 506 11.92 -1.32 -12.88
CA TYR A 506 12.91 -0.94 -11.88
C TYR A 506 13.90 0.12 -12.40
N MET A 507 14.10 0.23 -13.72
CA MET A 507 15.01 1.20 -14.33
C MET A 507 14.29 2.48 -14.78
N SER A 508 13.00 2.40 -15.06
CA SER A 508 12.14 3.53 -15.45
C SER A 508 10.82 3.44 -14.70
N PRO A 509 10.80 3.84 -13.41
CA PRO A 509 9.64 3.58 -12.54
C PRO A 509 8.48 4.55 -12.74
N HIS A 510 8.73 5.79 -13.20
CA HIS A 510 7.71 6.81 -13.42
C HIS A 510 6.98 6.66 -14.76
N ALA A 511 6.24 5.54 -14.91
CA ALA A 511 5.49 5.26 -16.13
C ALA A 511 4.07 4.78 -15.77
N TYR A 512 3.06 5.53 -16.18
CA TYR A 512 1.65 5.18 -15.97
C TYR A 512 1.28 3.85 -16.63
N ALA A 513 0.33 3.15 -16.02
CA ALA A 513 -0.31 2.00 -16.64
C ALA A 513 -1.05 2.41 -17.92
N SER A 514 -1.24 1.47 -18.85
CA SER A 514 -2.04 1.67 -20.06
C SER A 514 -3.36 0.89 -19.98
N GLY A 515 -4.29 1.25 -20.86
CA GLY A 515 -5.56 0.57 -21.08
C GLY A 515 -6.72 1.11 -20.25
N VAL A 516 -6.51 2.02 -19.30
CA VAL A 516 -7.60 2.69 -18.57
C VAL A 516 -8.11 3.87 -19.41
N GLU A 517 -9.41 3.85 -19.74
CA GLU A 517 -10.08 4.88 -20.54
C GLU A 517 -10.78 5.94 -19.68
N ALA A 518 -11.39 5.51 -18.57
CA ALA A 518 -12.00 6.44 -17.63
C ALA A 518 -12.06 5.86 -16.21
N VAL A 519 -11.97 6.74 -15.21
CA VAL A 519 -12.20 6.41 -13.81
C VAL A 519 -13.17 7.41 -13.21
N LEU A 520 -14.24 6.90 -12.60
CA LEU A 520 -15.18 7.68 -11.83
C LEU A 520 -14.95 7.39 -10.35
N VAL A 521 -14.92 8.43 -9.55
CA VAL A 521 -14.87 8.33 -8.09
C VAL A 521 -16.07 9.09 -7.53
N ASN A 522 -16.88 8.44 -6.73
CA ASN A 522 -18.13 9.03 -6.20
C ASN A 522 -18.94 9.76 -7.30
N GLY A 523 -19.01 9.16 -8.50
CA GLY A 523 -19.78 9.65 -9.64
C GLY A 523 -19.13 10.75 -10.47
N ALA A 524 -18.03 11.35 -10.03
CA ALA A 524 -17.31 12.32 -10.83
C ALA A 524 -16.19 11.65 -11.65
N VAL A 525 -16.05 12.04 -12.90
CA VAL A 525 -14.97 11.57 -13.78
C VAL A 525 -13.66 12.20 -13.32
N ALA A 526 -12.77 11.41 -12.71
CA ALA A 526 -11.48 11.88 -12.21
C ALA A 526 -10.34 11.68 -13.23
N TYR A 527 -10.48 10.69 -14.13
CA TYR A 527 -9.51 10.39 -15.19
C TYR A 527 -10.26 10.02 -16.47
N ARG A 528 -9.81 10.51 -17.63
CA ARG A 528 -10.39 10.19 -18.93
C ARG A 528 -9.37 10.32 -20.04
N ALA A 529 -9.25 9.31 -20.91
CA ALA A 529 -8.44 9.32 -22.13
C ALA A 529 -6.97 9.76 -21.92
N GLY A 530 -6.36 9.35 -20.82
CA GLY A 530 -4.98 9.69 -20.50
C GLY A 530 -4.81 10.98 -19.69
N GLU A 531 -5.88 11.73 -19.41
CA GLU A 531 -5.83 13.01 -18.72
C GLU A 531 -6.50 12.96 -17.34
N PHE A 532 -5.89 13.63 -16.36
CA PHE A 532 -6.48 13.86 -15.05
C PHE A 532 -7.36 15.11 -15.14
N THR A 533 -8.64 14.96 -14.79
CA THR A 533 -9.63 16.03 -15.00
C THR A 533 -9.57 17.13 -13.94
N GLY A 534 -8.86 16.91 -12.84
CA GLY A 534 -8.87 17.78 -11.67
C GLY A 534 -10.13 17.66 -10.79
N ASN A 535 -11.06 16.75 -11.12
CA ASN A 535 -12.20 16.45 -10.25
C ASN A 535 -11.74 15.65 -9.03
N ARG A 536 -11.88 16.26 -7.86
CA ARG A 536 -11.49 15.71 -6.56
C ARG A 536 -12.74 15.39 -5.75
N SER A 537 -13.26 14.18 -5.91
CA SER A 537 -14.49 13.70 -5.28
C SER A 537 -14.26 12.57 -4.29
N GLY A 538 -13.01 12.18 -4.08
CA GLY A 538 -12.62 11.19 -3.07
C GLY A 538 -12.94 11.67 -1.65
N ARG A 539 -13.01 10.74 -0.72
CA ARG A 539 -13.43 10.99 0.66
C ARG A 539 -12.55 10.20 1.63
N PHE A 540 -12.36 10.76 2.81
CA PHE A 540 -11.99 9.97 3.97
C PHE A 540 -13.21 9.07 4.32
N LEU A 541 -13.05 7.75 4.24
CA LEU A 541 -14.13 6.81 4.49
C LEU A 541 -14.27 6.53 5.99
N GLU A 542 -15.50 6.53 6.47
CA GLU A 542 -15.87 6.18 7.85
C GLU A 542 -16.44 4.76 7.91
N ARG A 543 -16.25 4.09 9.05
CA ARG A 543 -16.77 2.73 9.31
C ARG A 543 -18.29 2.68 9.41
#